data_4f90cb03c2a7125ad2da716c9322b434
#
_entry.id   4f90cb03c2a7125ad2da716c9322b434
#
_cell.length_a   1.000
_cell.length_b   1.000
_cell.length_c   1.000
_cell.angle_alpha   90.00
_cell.angle_beta   90.00
_cell.angle_gamma   90.00
#
_symmetry.space_group_name_H-M   'P 1'
#
loop_
_entity.id
_entity.type
_entity.pdbx_description
1 polymer ?
#
loop_
_entity_poly.entity_id
_entity_poly.type
_entity_poly.pdbx_seq_one_letter_code
_entity_poly.pdbx_strand_id
1 'polypeptide(L)'
;GGCYWAWVNEIGSSVNHAIFGLPATACLWYGLILGDVPTALYCGATIMPLYLGYVAAGGIVPTDRTAAGLIPTAAVICYGMDINVALALAIPVGILFSQLHTLRRIIGSWYIRRAEKIIQKDCDGKKLYLNGILLPSLVKIVICWLPMTLICYFALQSVSELMDQIPEWLNGGLSAVGCVLPSLGMGLLLN
;
A
#
# COMPACT_ATOMS: atom_id res chain seq x y z
N GLY A 1 4.23 -5.06 -8.15
CA GLY A 1 3.52 -4.51 -7.00
C GLY A 1 4.43 -4.32 -5.79
N GLY A 2 4.89 -5.42 -5.18
CA GLY A 2 5.66 -5.40 -3.93
C GLY A 2 6.93 -4.54 -3.98
N CYS A 3 7.70 -4.63 -5.05
CA CYS A 3 8.92 -3.82 -5.22
C CYS A 3 8.60 -2.31 -5.28
N TYR A 4 7.54 -1.92 -5.99
CA TYR A 4 7.11 -0.53 -6.06
C TYR A 4 6.68 -0.01 -4.68
N TRP A 5 5.86 -0.78 -3.98
CA TRP A 5 5.39 -0.43 -2.64
C TRP A 5 6.55 -0.30 -1.65
N ALA A 6 7.51 -1.22 -1.68
CA ALA A 6 8.71 -1.14 -0.85
C ALA A 6 9.58 0.08 -1.21
N TRP A 7 9.74 0.37 -2.50
CA TRP A 7 10.49 1.52 -2.96
C TRP A 7 9.87 2.85 -2.50
N VAL A 8 8.56 3.01 -2.67
CA VAL A 8 7.85 4.23 -2.24
C VAL A 8 7.96 4.43 -0.73
N ASN A 9 7.87 3.35 0.05
CA ASN A 9 7.84 3.44 1.50
C ASN A 9 9.22 3.54 2.16
N GLU A 10 10.29 3.01 1.53
CA GLU A 10 11.61 2.93 2.15
C GLU A 10 12.63 3.93 1.61
N ILE A 11 12.69 4.13 0.30
CA ILE A 11 13.70 4.99 -0.33
C ILE A 11 13.21 6.43 -0.41
N GLY A 12 11.93 6.64 -0.13
CA GLY A 12 11.31 7.94 -0.30
C GLY A 12 11.65 8.95 0.77
N SER A 13 12.17 10.09 0.33
CA SER A 13 11.97 11.35 1.03
C SER A 13 10.46 11.64 1.14
N SER A 14 10.07 12.56 2.03
CA SER A 14 8.66 12.99 2.15
C SER A 14 8.03 13.35 0.80
N VAL A 15 8.80 13.88 -0.13
CA VAL A 15 8.37 14.22 -1.50
C VAL A 15 8.02 12.98 -2.31
N ASN A 16 8.85 11.93 -2.26
CA ASN A 16 8.59 10.69 -2.98
C ASN A 16 7.29 10.03 -2.49
N HIS A 17 7.10 9.96 -1.18
CA HIS A 17 5.87 9.43 -0.60
C HIS A 17 4.64 10.29 -0.90
N ALA A 18 4.79 11.60 -0.99
CA ALA A 18 3.70 12.50 -1.34
C ALA A 18 3.23 12.34 -2.79
N ILE A 19 4.15 12.14 -3.73
CA ILE A 19 3.83 12.04 -5.16
C ILE A 19 3.56 10.58 -5.56
N PHE A 20 4.51 9.68 -5.34
CA PHE A 20 4.44 8.29 -5.79
C PHE A 20 3.64 7.38 -4.84
N GLY A 21 3.38 7.80 -3.61
CA GLY A 21 2.52 7.10 -2.67
C GLY A 21 1.02 7.36 -2.88
N LEU A 22 0.63 8.26 -3.78
CA LEU A 22 -0.78 8.46 -4.10
C LEU A 22 -1.34 7.26 -4.87
N PRO A 23 -2.59 6.83 -4.60
CA PRO A 23 -3.21 5.70 -5.30
C PRO A 23 -3.20 5.86 -6.82
N ALA A 24 -3.53 7.05 -7.33
CA ALA A 24 -3.57 7.30 -8.77
C ALA A 24 -2.20 7.14 -9.45
N THR A 25 -1.13 7.67 -8.87
CA THR A 25 0.22 7.54 -9.44
C THR A 25 0.76 6.11 -9.32
N ALA A 26 0.49 5.43 -8.20
CA ALA A 26 0.88 4.04 -8.01
C ALA A 26 0.19 3.12 -9.01
N CYS A 27 -1.12 3.30 -9.22
CA CYS A 27 -1.89 2.54 -10.19
C CYS A 27 -1.48 2.85 -11.63
N LEU A 28 -1.15 4.11 -11.95
CA LEU A 28 -0.63 4.48 -13.27
C LEU A 28 0.64 3.69 -13.63
N TRP A 29 1.63 3.68 -12.75
CA TRP A 29 2.85 2.91 -12.95
C TRP A 29 2.58 1.41 -13.07
N TYR A 30 1.64 0.91 -12.28
CA TYR A 30 1.27 -0.50 -12.29
C TYR A 30 0.53 -0.87 -13.58
N GLY A 31 -0.36 0.00 -14.05
CA GLY A 31 -1.06 -0.16 -15.34
C GLY A 31 -0.12 -0.15 -16.54
N LEU A 32 0.95 0.68 -16.51
CA LEU A 32 1.99 0.68 -17.54
C LEU A 32 2.74 -0.67 -17.58
N ILE A 33 3.00 -1.28 -16.42
CA ILE A 33 3.69 -2.58 -16.34
C ILE A 33 2.78 -3.72 -16.79
N LEU A 34 1.49 -3.67 -16.45
CA LEU A 34 0.51 -4.70 -16.78
C LEU A 34 -0.12 -4.55 -18.18
N GLY A 35 0.06 -3.39 -18.84
CA GLY A 35 -0.45 -3.12 -20.17
C GLY A 35 -1.89 -2.62 -20.22
N ASP A 36 -2.53 -2.34 -19.08
CA ASP A 36 -3.89 -1.77 -19.01
C ASP A 36 -3.91 -0.49 -18.15
N VAL A 37 -3.52 0.60 -18.75
CA VAL A 37 -3.46 1.93 -18.12
C VAL A 37 -4.85 2.51 -17.82
N PRO A 38 -5.85 2.42 -18.70
CA PRO A 38 -7.17 2.98 -18.44
C PRO A 38 -7.82 2.40 -17.19
N THR A 39 -7.86 1.08 -17.07
CA THR A 39 -8.44 0.38 -15.91
C THR A 39 -7.67 0.70 -14.62
N ALA A 40 -6.35 0.67 -14.67
CA ALA A 40 -5.51 0.99 -13.52
C ALA A 40 -5.71 2.42 -13.04
N LEU A 41 -5.76 3.38 -13.96
CA LEU A 41 -5.95 4.78 -13.62
C LEU A 41 -7.36 5.04 -13.06
N TYR A 42 -8.38 4.37 -13.60
CA TYR A 42 -9.74 4.44 -13.07
C TYR A 42 -9.80 3.96 -11.62
N CYS A 43 -9.23 2.81 -11.31
CA CYS A 43 -9.13 2.29 -9.94
C CYS A 43 -8.41 3.28 -9.01
N GLY A 44 -7.26 3.77 -9.42
CA GLY A 44 -6.46 4.70 -8.63
C GLY A 44 -7.15 6.05 -8.39
N ALA A 45 -7.79 6.60 -9.42
CA ALA A 45 -8.52 7.86 -9.33
C ALA A 45 -9.76 7.76 -8.44
N THR A 46 -10.45 6.63 -8.48
CA THR A 46 -11.65 6.36 -7.66
C THR A 46 -11.30 6.26 -6.16
N ILE A 47 -10.16 5.64 -5.84
CA ILE A 47 -9.70 5.47 -4.46
C ILE A 47 -9.02 6.74 -3.93
N MET A 48 -8.43 7.56 -4.79
CA MET A 48 -7.64 8.72 -4.40
C MET A 48 -8.36 9.70 -3.47
N PRO A 49 -9.63 10.12 -3.70
CA PRO A 49 -10.33 11.06 -2.83
C PRO A 49 -10.48 10.55 -1.40
N LEU A 50 -10.68 9.25 -1.21
CA LEU A 50 -10.80 8.62 0.10
C LEU A 50 -9.55 8.82 0.97
N TYR A 51 -8.38 8.83 0.35
CA TYR A 51 -7.08 8.93 1.03
C TYR A 51 -6.48 10.33 1.03
N LEU A 52 -6.99 11.27 0.23
CA LEU A 52 -6.53 12.67 0.22
C LEU A 52 -6.95 13.41 1.48
N GLY A 53 -8.16 13.17 1.98
CA GLY A 53 -8.66 13.79 3.21
C GLY A 53 -8.03 13.22 4.49
N TYR A 54 -7.29 12.12 4.39
CA TYR A 54 -6.72 11.44 5.55
C TYR A 54 -5.36 12.01 5.93
N VAL A 55 -5.32 12.92 6.88
CA VAL A 55 -4.09 13.47 7.45
C VAL A 55 -3.71 12.69 8.70
N ALA A 56 -2.51 12.11 8.70
CA ALA A 56 -1.97 11.41 9.86
C ALA A 56 -1.59 12.41 10.97
N ALA A 57 -2.53 12.74 11.84
CA ALA A 57 -2.30 13.60 12.99
C ALA A 57 -2.21 12.75 14.28
N GLY A 58 -1.36 13.17 15.21
CA GLY A 58 -1.37 12.63 16.58
C GLY A 58 -0.86 11.20 16.77
N GLY A 59 0.01 10.69 15.90
CA GLY A 59 0.62 9.35 16.09
C GLY A 59 -0.24 8.18 15.60
N ILE A 60 -1.38 8.43 15.00
CA ILE A 60 -2.21 7.43 14.34
C ILE A 60 -1.45 6.88 13.13
N VAL A 61 -1.40 5.56 13.00
CA VAL A 61 -0.82 4.94 11.80
C VAL A 61 -1.82 5.08 10.66
N PRO A 62 -1.50 5.84 9.60
CA PRO A 62 -2.42 6.01 8.49
C PRO A 62 -2.61 4.68 7.75
N THR A 63 -3.81 4.49 7.22
CA THR A 63 -4.07 3.38 6.28
C THR A 63 -3.15 3.49 5.07
N ASP A 64 -2.65 2.35 4.58
CA ASP A 64 -1.71 2.34 3.45
C ASP A 64 -2.43 2.63 2.14
N ARG A 65 -2.33 3.88 1.71
CA ARG A 65 -2.95 4.36 0.47
C ARG A 65 -2.35 3.74 -0.79
N THR A 66 -1.06 3.38 -0.76
CA THR A 66 -0.38 2.77 -1.91
C THR A 66 -0.85 1.33 -2.12
N ALA A 67 -0.91 0.54 -1.05
CA ALA A 67 -1.41 -0.83 -1.11
C ALA A 67 -2.90 -0.88 -1.46
N ALA A 68 -3.68 0.04 -0.91
CA ALA A 68 -5.11 0.17 -1.22
C ALA A 68 -5.38 0.45 -2.71
N GLY A 69 -4.48 1.12 -3.42
CA GLY A 69 -4.56 1.29 -4.87
C GLY A 69 -4.07 0.07 -5.65
N LEU A 70 -2.88 -0.43 -5.31
CA LEU A 70 -2.21 -1.49 -6.09
C LEU A 70 -2.94 -2.83 -6.08
N ILE A 71 -3.48 -3.25 -4.93
CA ILE A 71 -4.07 -4.59 -4.78
C ILE A 71 -5.40 -4.72 -5.52
N PRO A 72 -6.38 -3.79 -5.40
CA PRO A 72 -7.57 -3.83 -6.24
C PRO A 72 -7.27 -3.75 -7.73
N THR A 73 -6.33 -2.90 -8.14
CA THR A 73 -5.90 -2.81 -9.54
C THR A 73 -5.35 -4.15 -10.05
N ALA A 74 -4.56 -4.85 -9.24
CA ALA A 74 -4.07 -6.18 -9.58
C ALA A 74 -5.22 -7.20 -9.67
N ALA A 75 -6.22 -7.11 -8.80
CA ALA A 75 -7.38 -7.99 -8.81
C ALA A 75 -8.19 -7.85 -10.10
N VAL A 76 -8.41 -6.62 -10.55
CA VAL A 76 -9.14 -6.36 -11.80
C VAL A 76 -8.35 -6.83 -13.02
N ILE A 77 -7.10 -6.40 -13.16
CA ILE A 77 -6.32 -6.63 -14.39
C ILE A 77 -5.83 -8.08 -14.51
N CYS A 78 -5.36 -8.67 -13.41
CA CYS A 78 -4.75 -10.00 -13.46
C CYS A 78 -5.77 -11.15 -13.31
N TYR A 79 -6.85 -10.91 -12.55
CA TYR A 79 -7.82 -11.95 -12.22
C TYR A 79 -9.22 -11.68 -12.81
N GLY A 80 -9.41 -10.58 -13.54
CA GLY A 80 -10.70 -10.25 -14.19
C GLY A 80 -11.84 -9.96 -13.21
N MET A 81 -11.52 -9.54 -11.98
CA MET A 81 -12.52 -9.24 -10.96
C MET A 81 -13.34 -7.99 -11.35
N ASP A 82 -14.62 -7.95 -10.95
CA ASP A 82 -15.44 -6.74 -11.12
C ASP A 82 -14.80 -5.53 -10.42
N ILE A 83 -14.75 -4.41 -11.12
CA ILE A 83 -14.08 -3.20 -10.66
C ILE A 83 -14.65 -2.72 -9.34
N ASN A 84 -15.97 -2.72 -9.16
CA ASN A 84 -16.61 -2.21 -7.96
C ASN A 84 -16.35 -3.09 -6.75
N VAL A 85 -16.34 -4.41 -6.97
CA VAL A 85 -15.99 -5.38 -5.93
C VAL A 85 -14.52 -5.23 -5.51
N ALA A 86 -13.63 -5.10 -6.48
CA ALA A 86 -12.21 -4.88 -6.20
C ALA A 86 -11.97 -3.56 -5.44
N LEU A 87 -12.67 -2.49 -5.78
CA LEU A 87 -12.62 -1.21 -5.09
C LEU A 87 -13.11 -1.31 -3.63
N ALA A 88 -14.14 -2.12 -3.36
CA ALA A 88 -14.58 -2.38 -1.99
C ALA A 88 -13.50 -3.03 -1.13
N LEU A 89 -12.60 -3.84 -1.73
CA LEU A 89 -11.45 -4.44 -1.03
C LEU A 89 -10.34 -3.43 -0.69
N ALA A 90 -10.32 -2.26 -1.29
CA ALA A 90 -9.30 -1.23 -1.02
C ALA A 90 -9.25 -0.81 0.44
N ILE A 91 -10.40 -0.72 1.11
CA ILE A 91 -10.50 -0.30 2.52
C ILE A 91 -9.87 -1.34 3.45
N PRO A 92 -10.32 -2.61 3.48
CA PRO A 92 -9.73 -3.60 4.38
C PRO A 92 -8.26 -3.87 4.07
N VAL A 93 -7.86 -3.83 2.82
CA VAL A 93 -6.46 -3.96 2.41
C VAL A 93 -5.61 -2.82 2.97
N GLY A 94 -6.05 -1.57 2.82
CA GLY A 94 -5.35 -0.41 3.37
C GLY A 94 -5.15 -0.51 4.89
N ILE A 95 -6.16 -1.00 5.61
CA ILE A 95 -6.10 -1.21 7.06
C ILE A 95 -5.11 -2.33 7.43
N LEU A 96 -5.14 -3.46 6.73
CA LEU A 96 -4.21 -4.58 6.97
C LEU A 96 -2.76 -4.15 6.73
N PHE A 97 -2.49 -3.44 5.65
CA PHE A 97 -1.14 -2.96 5.35
C PHE A 97 -0.65 -1.86 6.30
N SER A 98 -1.54 -1.14 6.96
CA SER A 98 -1.16 -0.18 8.01
C SER A 98 -0.44 -0.86 9.19
N GLN A 99 -0.78 -2.11 9.48
CA GLN A 99 -0.11 -2.88 10.54
C GLN A 99 1.36 -3.16 10.18
N LEU A 100 1.68 -3.34 8.91
CA LEU A 100 3.06 -3.49 8.44
C LEU A 100 3.89 -2.22 8.69
N HIS A 101 3.28 -1.04 8.59
CA HIS A 101 3.94 0.22 8.97
C HIS A 101 4.30 0.26 10.44
N THR A 102 3.46 -0.27 11.31
CA THR A 102 3.75 -0.37 12.75
C THR A 102 4.94 -1.31 13.01
N LEU A 103 4.95 -2.48 12.39
CA LEU A 103 6.08 -3.42 12.43
C LEU A 103 7.38 -2.76 11.94
N ARG A 104 7.33 -2.05 10.84
CA ARG A 104 8.45 -1.31 10.28
C ARG A 104 8.99 -0.25 11.23
N ARG A 105 8.13 0.48 11.95
CA ARG A 105 8.54 1.45 12.97
C ARG A 105 9.25 0.79 14.15
N ILE A 106 8.74 -0.35 14.62
CA ILE A 106 9.36 -1.12 15.71
C ILE A 106 10.77 -1.58 15.30
N ILE A 107 10.90 -2.17 14.12
CA ILE A 107 12.20 -2.61 13.60
C ILE A 107 13.13 -1.42 13.41
N GLY A 108 12.64 -0.30 12.86
CA GLY A 108 13.41 0.93 12.69
C GLY A 108 13.95 1.46 14.01
N SER A 109 13.16 1.49 15.08
CA SER A 109 13.60 1.96 16.40
C SER A 109 14.68 1.08 17.01
N TRP A 110 14.67 -0.22 16.74
CA TRP A 110 15.73 -1.14 17.19
C TRP A 110 17.07 -0.86 16.48
N TYR A 111 17.02 -0.59 15.18
CA TYR A 111 18.23 -0.24 14.41
C TYR A 111 18.80 1.12 14.79
N ILE A 112 17.94 2.12 15.06
CA ILE A 112 18.39 3.44 15.55
C ILE A 112 19.18 3.28 16.84
N ARG A 113 18.64 2.54 17.82
CA ARG A 113 19.35 2.24 19.08
C ARG A 113 20.67 1.51 18.87
N ARG A 114 20.76 0.66 17.85
CA ARG A 114 22.00 -0.01 17.49
C ARG A 114 23.01 0.95 16.87
N ALA A 115 22.56 1.85 16.00
CA ALA A 115 23.40 2.88 15.39
C ALA A 115 23.97 3.83 16.46
N GLU A 116 23.16 4.28 17.43
CA GLU A 116 23.59 5.10 18.56
C GLU A 116 24.72 4.43 19.36
N LYS A 117 24.61 3.12 19.63
CA LYS A 117 25.67 2.37 20.33
C LYS A 117 26.97 2.28 19.52
N ILE A 118 26.89 2.23 18.19
CA ILE A 118 28.06 2.23 17.31
C ILE A 118 28.75 3.59 17.36
N ILE A 119 27.98 4.68 17.29
CA ILE A 119 28.50 6.05 17.38
C ILE A 119 29.23 6.29 18.72
N GLN A 120 28.66 5.78 19.82
CA GLN A 120 29.25 5.95 21.15
C GLN A 120 30.55 5.16 21.35
N LYS A 121 30.74 4.04 20.64
CA LYS A 121 31.92 3.18 20.80
C LYS A 121 33.06 3.49 19.84
N ASP A 122 32.73 3.73 18.58
CA ASP A 122 33.68 3.92 17.49
C ASP A 122 33.05 4.84 16.45
N CYS A 123 33.62 6.01 16.22
CA CYS A 123 33.18 6.92 15.13
C CYS A 123 33.65 6.43 13.74
N ASP A 124 33.62 5.11 13.47
CA ASP A 124 33.92 4.57 12.15
C ASP A 124 32.72 4.78 11.22
N GLY A 125 32.81 5.81 10.38
CA GLY A 125 31.75 6.20 9.43
C GLY A 125 31.34 5.07 8.50
N LYS A 126 32.26 4.16 8.15
CA LYS A 126 31.99 3.02 7.27
C LYS A 126 31.12 1.97 7.94
N LYS A 127 31.39 1.65 9.21
CA LYS A 127 30.56 0.75 10.02
C LYS A 127 29.17 1.33 10.30
N LEU A 128 29.11 2.64 10.55
CA LEU A 128 27.85 3.34 10.75
C LEU A 128 26.99 3.31 9.50
N TYR A 129 27.57 3.57 8.33
CA TYR A 129 26.86 3.51 7.05
C TYR A 129 26.33 2.11 6.75
N LEU A 130 27.15 1.09 6.87
CA LEU A 130 26.76 -0.29 6.59
C LEU A 130 25.72 -0.82 7.57
N ASN A 131 25.96 -0.70 8.87
CA ASN A 131 25.11 -1.29 9.90
C ASN A 131 23.98 -0.37 10.39
N GLY A 132 24.12 0.93 10.22
CA GLY A 132 23.13 1.92 10.67
C GLY A 132 22.14 2.34 9.59
N ILE A 133 22.56 2.32 8.33
CA ILE A 133 21.71 2.81 7.22
C ILE A 133 21.39 1.68 6.23
N LEU A 134 22.39 1.04 5.66
CA LEU A 134 22.22 0.13 4.53
C LEU A 134 21.55 -1.18 4.94
N LEU A 135 22.02 -1.82 5.99
CA LEU A 135 21.44 -3.08 6.48
C LEU A 135 19.98 -2.94 6.95
N PRO A 136 19.60 -1.91 7.76
CA PRO A 136 18.21 -1.69 8.11
C PRO A 136 17.31 -1.45 6.91
N SER A 137 17.76 -0.69 5.93
CA SER A 137 16.97 -0.40 4.72
C SER A 137 16.71 -1.67 3.91
N LEU A 138 17.72 -2.52 3.71
CA LEU A 138 17.55 -3.80 3.03
C LEU A 138 16.58 -4.74 3.76
N VAL A 139 16.72 -4.86 5.08
CA VAL A 139 15.81 -5.70 5.89
C VAL A 139 14.38 -5.19 5.82
N LYS A 140 14.17 -3.88 5.87
CA LYS A 140 12.84 -3.29 5.74
C LYS A 140 12.24 -3.51 4.34
N ILE A 141 13.03 -3.37 3.27
CA ILE A 141 12.58 -3.66 1.91
C ILE A 141 12.07 -5.11 1.80
N VAL A 142 12.82 -6.07 2.33
CA VAL A 142 12.43 -7.49 2.30
C VAL A 142 11.16 -7.72 3.09
N ILE A 143 11.03 -7.16 4.30
CA ILE A 143 9.84 -7.30 5.15
C ILE A 143 8.60 -6.67 4.50
N CYS A 144 8.77 -5.57 3.76
CA CYS A 144 7.68 -4.94 3.04
C CYS A 144 7.33 -5.69 1.74
N TRP A 145 8.33 -6.15 1.02
CA TRP A 145 8.15 -6.82 -0.28
C TRP A 145 7.48 -8.19 -0.15
N LEU A 146 7.89 -9.00 0.82
CA LEU A 146 7.37 -10.36 1.03
C LEU A 146 5.86 -10.40 1.29
N PRO A 147 5.29 -9.65 2.26
CA PRO A 147 3.84 -9.69 2.49
C PRO A 147 3.05 -9.21 1.28
N MET A 148 3.52 -8.18 0.59
CA MET A 148 2.85 -7.64 -0.58
C MET A 148 2.78 -8.67 -1.72
N THR A 149 3.89 -9.35 -2.01
CA THR A 149 3.92 -10.38 -3.05
C THR A 149 3.11 -11.62 -2.67
N LEU A 150 3.15 -12.03 -1.41
CA LEU A 150 2.35 -13.17 -0.91
C LEU A 150 0.86 -12.87 -0.99
N ILE A 151 0.43 -11.69 -0.56
CA ILE A 151 -0.98 -11.29 -0.64
C ILE A 151 -1.43 -11.18 -2.10
N CYS A 152 -0.62 -10.58 -2.98
CA CYS A 152 -0.96 -10.52 -4.40
C CYS A 152 -1.04 -11.91 -5.05
N TYR A 153 -0.20 -12.83 -4.65
CA TYR A 153 -0.16 -14.15 -5.28
C TYR A 153 -1.21 -15.13 -4.73
N PHE A 154 -1.31 -15.24 -3.41
CA PHE A 154 -2.21 -16.22 -2.79
C PHE A 154 -3.59 -15.68 -2.47
N ALA A 155 -3.66 -14.50 -1.85
CA ALA A 155 -4.93 -13.98 -1.38
C ALA A 155 -5.86 -13.55 -2.52
N LEU A 156 -5.33 -12.91 -3.57
CA LEU A 156 -6.16 -12.48 -4.69
C LEU A 156 -6.70 -13.68 -5.49
N GLN A 157 -5.90 -14.69 -5.71
CA GLN A 157 -6.36 -15.93 -6.37
C GLN A 157 -7.45 -16.61 -5.54
N SER A 158 -7.23 -16.80 -4.23
CA SER A 158 -8.24 -17.38 -3.34
C SER A 158 -9.50 -16.51 -3.25
N VAL A 159 -9.38 -15.19 -3.25
CA VAL A 159 -10.53 -14.29 -3.22
C VAL A 159 -11.29 -14.34 -4.54
N SER A 160 -10.62 -14.42 -5.70
CA SER A 160 -11.32 -14.56 -6.98
C SER A 160 -12.12 -15.86 -7.07
N GLU A 161 -11.54 -16.97 -6.63
CA GLU A 161 -12.23 -18.28 -6.58
C GLU A 161 -13.42 -18.29 -5.60
N LEU A 162 -13.27 -17.59 -4.46
CA LEU A 162 -14.35 -17.43 -3.47
C LEU A 162 -15.46 -16.51 -3.99
N MET A 163 -15.13 -15.50 -4.78
CA MET A 163 -16.11 -14.59 -5.37
C MET A 163 -17.10 -15.29 -6.29
N ASP A 164 -16.66 -16.31 -7.02
CA ASP A 164 -17.53 -17.14 -7.87
C ASP A 164 -18.54 -17.97 -7.06
N GLN A 165 -18.29 -18.17 -5.77
CA GLN A 165 -19.16 -18.91 -4.85
C GLN A 165 -20.03 -18.00 -3.96
N ILE A 166 -19.82 -16.70 -4.02
CA ILE A 166 -20.55 -15.73 -3.18
C ILE A 166 -21.98 -15.55 -3.69
N PRO A 167 -22.99 -15.54 -2.79
CA PRO A 167 -24.36 -15.25 -3.16
C PRO A 167 -24.51 -13.88 -3.87
N GLU A 168 -25.38 -13.79 -4.85
CA GLU A 168 -25.61 -12.56 -5.64
C GLU A 168 -25.91 -11.32 -4.79
N TRP A 169 -26.62 -11.49 -3.68
CA TRP A 169 -26.94 -10.39 -2.76
C TRP A 169 -25.68 -9.74 -2.12
N LEU A 170 -24.67 -10.57 -1.81
CA LEU A 170 -23.42 -10.08 -1.22
C LEU A 170 -22.54 -9.43 -2.29
N ASN A 171 -22.52 -9.99 -3.49
CA ASN A 171 -21.82 -9.40 -4.63
C ASN A 171 -22.44 -8.04 -5.00
N GLY A 172 -23.77 -7.96 -5.02
CA GLY A 172 -24.50 -6.72 -5.19
C GLY A 172 -24.20 -5.67 -4.10
N GLY A 173 -24.08 -6.11 -2.85
CA GLY A 173 -23.67 -5.24 -1.73
C GLY A 173 -22.26 -4.69 -1.88
N LEU A 174 -21.29 -5.53 -2.22
CA LEU A 174 -19.91 -5.11 -2.46
C LEU A 174 -19.80 -4.16 -3.66
N SER A 175 -20.50 -4.45 -4.74
CA SER A 175 -20.58 -3.58 -5.92
C SER A 175 -21.16 -2.20 -5.57
N ALA A 176 -22.21 -2.14 -4.76
CA ALA A 176 -22.79 -0.90 -4.28
C ALA A 176 -21.81 -0.07 -3.45
N VAL A 177 -21.03 -0.72 -2.57
CA VAL A 177 -19.95 -0.06 -1.80
C VAL A 177 -18.92 0.54 -2.75
N GLY A 178 -18.46 -0.20 -3.76
CA GLY A 178 -17.51 0.30 -4.75
C GLY A 178 -18.02 1.54 -5.49
N CYS A 179 -19.30 1.56 -5.89
CA CYS A 179 -19.91 2.72 -6.55
C CYS A 179 -20.01 3.96 -5.64
N VAL A 180 -20.19 3.78 -4.34
CA VAL A 180 -20.34 4.89 -3.36
C VAL A 180 -18.99 5.44 -2.89
N LEU A 181 -17.90 4.68 -3.03
CA LEU A 181 -16.56 5.07 -2.59
C LEU A 181 -16.10 6.45 -3.07
N PRO A 182 -16.24 6.84 -4.35
CA PRO A 182 -15.85 8.17 -4.83
C PRO A 182 -16.60 9.29 -4.15
N SER A 183 -17.91 9.11 -3.96
CA SER A 183 -18.76 10.13 -3.31
C SER A 183 -18.45 10.28 -1.83
N LEU A 184 -18.15 9.19 -1.12
CA LEU A 184 -17.64 9.24 0.24
C LEU A 184 -16.31 9.97 0.35
N GLY A 185 -15.39 9.68 -0.58
CA GLY A 185 -14.10 10.37 -0.63
C GLY A 185 -14.24 11.87 -0.88
N MET A 186 -15.12 12.27 -1.79
CA MET A 186 -15.41 13.69 -2.04
C MET A 186 -16.08 14.35 -0.84
N GLY A 187 -17.00 13.68 -0.15
CA GLY A 187 -17.61 14.16 1.08
C GLY A 187 -16.60 14.42 2.21
N LEU A 188 -15.60 13.55 2.34
CA LEU A 188 -14.52 13.72 3.31
C LEU A 188 -13.56 14.89 2.98
N LEU A 189 -13.44 15.24 1.71
CA LEU A 189 -12.60 16.38 1.27
C LEU A 189 -13.29 17.74 1.48
N LEU A 190 -14.63 17.76 1.48
CA LEU A 190 -15.43 18.98 1.59
C LEU A 190 -15.75 19.37 3.03
N ASN A 191 -15.48 18.51 4.00
CA ASN A 191 -15.73 18.69 5.43
C ASN A 191 -14.45 18.99 6.19
#